data_0714b8a522cc8cefb34783ddaf71fd02
#
_entry.id   0714b8a522cc8cefb34783ddaf71fd02
#
_cell.length_a   1.000
_cell.length_b   1.000
_cell.length_c   1.000
_cell.angle_alpha   90.00
_cell.angle_beta   90.00
_cell.angle_gamma   90.00
#
_symmetry.space_group_name_H-M   'P 1'
#
loop_
_entity.id
_entity.type
_entity.pdbx_description
1 polymer ?
#
loop_
_entity_poly.entity_id
_entity_poly.type
_entity_poly.pdbx_seq_one_letter_code
_entity_poly.pdbx_strand_id
1 'polypeptide(L)'
;MKDKDLIWILLDEYASPASLSSQFKFHDTLVDSLQTKGFFVFDKLRSRSDATVYSVNSLFNLDDSVSISNYIYATDYLDKSHWVKHLEKTGYKFINLDFFNIGGHPKFSYLRIFSDNYTDQIIAGSMFVWILDNLNEDKMPFDRYNQKIISAFKQKVYEKHDKPVFIWVHLLIPHSPFFRNANGDLNKSPVSDIKTSPASAVIEQYTSYLSYGNTVVLKMLNEIPDWKNKVIIISGDHGARMLIPDDDPRRKQTFGAIYYPSMDHKELSKIKYMQQIPFHLH
;
A
#
# COMPACT_ATOMS: atom_id res chain seq x y z
N MET A 1 14.26 15.54 7.35
CA MET A 1 14.57 14.39 6.48
C MET A 1 15.75 14.63 5.52
N LYS A 2 16.41 15.80 5.61
CA LYS A 2 17.50 16.18 4.70
C LYS A 2 18.57 15.09 4.62
N ASP A 3 18.93 14.71 3.40
CA ASP A 3 20.00 13.76 3.06
C ASP A 3 19.77 12.27 3.45
N LYS A 4 18.56 11.86 3.83
CA LYS A 4 18.23 10.45 4.09
C LYS A 4 17.30 9.89 3.01
N ASP A 5 17.56 8.66 2.58
CA ASP A 5 16.60 7.95 1.74
C ASP A 5 15.29 7.74 2.50
N LEU A 6 14.19 7.86 1.78
CA LEU A 6 12.85 7.55 2.23
C LEU A 6 12.33 6.32 1.47
N ILE A 7 11.88 5.33 2.20
CA ILE A 7 11.25 4.14 1.62
C ILE A 7 9.86 4.02 2.23
N TRP A 8 8.82 4.00 1.39
CA TRP A 8 7.45 3.80 1.83
C TRP A 8 6.86 2.57 1.17
N ILE A 9 6.53 1.58 1.98
CA ILE A 9 5.87 0.34 1.55
C ILE A 9 4.39 0.47 1.92
N LEU A 10 3.54 0.60 0.92
CA LEU A 10 2.09 0.62 1.06
C LEU A 10 1.54 -0.79 0.85
N LEU A 11 0.62 -1.19 1.72
CA LEU A 11 -0.06 -2.48 1.71
C LEU A 11 -1.56 -2.25 1.54
N ASP A 12 -2.16 -2.77 0.49
CA ASP A 12 -3.57 -2.54 0.18
C ASP A 12 -4.49 -3.31 1.14
N GLU A 13 -5.44 -2.60 1.77
CA GLU A 13 -6.46 -3.14 2.68
C GLU A 13 -5.88 -3.77 3.98
N TYR A 14 -4.76 -3.25 4.47
CA TYR A 14 -4.16 -3.73 5.72
C TYR A 14 -4.76 -3.01 6.94
N ALA A 15 -5.60 -3.70 7.70
CA ALA A 15 -6.26 -3.14 8.87
C ALA A 15 -5.30 -2.79 10.02
N SER A 16 -5.68 -1.84 10.87
CA SER A 16 -4.91 -1.48 12.07
C SER A 16 -4.82 -2.63 13.07
N PRO A 17 -3.80 -2.69 13.95
CA PRO A 17 -3.69 -3.71 14.99
C PRO A 17 -4.95 -3.81 15.86
N ALA A 18 -5.54 -2.67 16.24
CA ALA A 18 -6.78 -2.64 17.00
C ALA A 18 -7.97 -3.26 16.23
N SER A 19 -8.08 -3.00 14.92
CA SER A 19 -9.12 -3.59 14.06
C SER A 19 -8.90 -5.08 13.87
N LEU A 20 -7.65 -5.52 13.63
CA LEU A 20 -7.31 -6.94 13.50
C LEU A 20 -7.70 -7.74 14.76
N SER A 21 -7.37 -7.22 15.93
CA SER A 21 -7.72 -7.85 17.20
C SER A 21 -9.25 -7.88 17.42
N SER A 22 -9.94 -6.76 17.22
CA SER A 22 -11.37 -6.65 17.54
C SER A 22 -12.28 -7.36 16.52
N GLN A 23 -11.97 -7.24 15.23
CA GLN A 23 -12.79 -7.72 14.12
C GLN A 23 -12.48 -9.16 13.73
N PHE A 24 -11.20 -9.53 13.68
CA PHE A 24 -10.75 -10.83 13.17
C PHE A 24 -10.21 -11.75 14.27
N LYS A 25 -10.11 -11.27 15.52
CA LYS A 25 -9.47 -12.00 16.64
C LYS A 25 -8.03 -12.43 16.31
N PHE A 26 -7.35 -11.61 15.51
CA PHE A 26 -6.02 -11.89 15.00
C PHE A 26 -4.97 -11.04 15.72
N HIS A 27 -3.90 -11.67 16.17
CA HIS A 27 -2.71 -11.02 16.70
C HIS A 27 -1.68 -10.87 15.56
N ASP A 28 -1.32 -9.62 15.27
CA ASP A 28 -0.41 -9.29 14.19
C ASP A 28 1.05 -9.33 14.65
N THR A 29 1.76 -10.40 14.33
CA THR A 29 3.16 -10.60 14.69
C THR A 29 4.14 -9.62 14.00
N LEU A 30 3.70 -8.90 12.94
CA LEU A 30 4.49 -7.85 12.34
C LEU A 30 4.69 -6.69 13.32
N VAL A 31 3.68 -6.37 14.14
CA VAL A 31 3.76 -5.34 15.18
C VAL A 31 4.95 -5.60 16.10
N ASP A 32 5.02 -6.80 16.69
CA ASP A 32 6.08 -7.18 17.63
C ASP A 32 7.46 -7.15 16.96
N SER A 33 7.52 -7.66 15.72
CA SER A 33 8.75 -7.70 14.93
C SER A 33 9.28 -6.31 14.61
N LEU A 34 8.42 -5.36 14.24
CA LEU A 34 8.80 -4.00 13.92
C LEU A 34 9.15 -3.19 15.18
N GLN A 35 8.40 -3.36 16.27
CA GLN A 35 8.72 -2.72 17.56
C GLN A 35 10.11 -3.16 18.07
N THR A 36 10.43 -4.46 18.00
CA THR A 36 11.76 -4.98 18.35
C THR A 36 12.88 -4.36 17.50
N LYS A 37 12.57 -3.97 16.25
CA LYS A 37 13.51 -3.27 15.35
C LYS A 37 13.58 -1.76 15.58
N GLY A 38 12.79 -1.22 16.52
CA GLY A 38 12.76 0.20 16.87
C GLY A 38 11.81 1.05 16.06
N PHE A 39 10.86 0.44 15.34
CA PHE A 39 9.77 1.16 14.70
C PHE A 39 8.76 1.66 15.75
N PHE A 40 8.23 2.85 15.53
CA PHE A 40 6.99 3.28 16.15
C PHE A 40 5.82 2.66 15.36
N VAL A 41 4.98 1.87 16.03
CA VAL A 41 3.81 1.22 15.41
C VAL A 41 2.55 1.86 15.96
N PHE A 42 1.67 2.31 15.08
CA PHE A 42 0.38 2.92 15.44
C PHE A 42 -0.65 1.84 15.76
N ASP A 43 -1.33 1.97 16.89
CA ASP A 43 -2.45 1.08 17.22
C ASP A 43 -3.69 1.34 16.34
N LYS A 44 -3.94 2.62 16.01
CA LYS A 44 -5.15 3.09 15.30
C LYS A 44 -4.84 4.22 14.31
N LEU A 45 -3.89 4.03 13.41
CA LEU A 45 -3.71 4.98 12.32
C LEU A 45 -4.97 5.00 11.44
N ARG A 46 -5.31 6.15 10.90
CA ARG A 46 -6.46 6.33 10.01
C ARG A 46 -6.02 6.72 8.61
N SER A 47 -6.84 6.37 7.65
CA SER A 47 -6.86 6.97 6.32
C SER A 47 -8.04 7.93 6.17
N ARG A 48 -7.93 8.91 5.28
CA ARG A 48 -9.05 9.83 4.95
C ARG A 48 -10.13 9.13 4.11
N SER A 49 -9.76 8.10 3.37
CA SER A 49 -10.67 7.30 2.55
C SER A 49 -10.51 5.81 2.85
N ASP A 50 -11.52 5.04 2.54
CA ASP A 50 -11.51 3.58 2.49
C ASP A 50 -11.38 3.04 1.06
N ALA A 51 -10.95 3.87 0.13
CA ALA A 51 -10.65 3.50 -1.25
C ALA A 51 -9.26 3.99 -1.64
N THR A 52 -8.48 3.09 -2.21
CA THR A 52 -7.05 3.23 -2.52
C THR A 52 -6.71 4.52 -3.25
N VAL A 53 -7.38 4.79 -4.40
CA VAL A 53 -7.06 5.96 -5.21
C VAL A 53 -7.27 7.28 -4.46
N TYR A 54 -8.31 7.39 -3.65
CA TYR A 54 -8.59 8.62 -2.89
C TYR A 54 -7.66 8.76 -1.68
N SER A 55 -7.32 7.64 -1.02
CA SER A 55 -6.37 7.61 0.07
C SER A 55 -4.97 8.03 -0.38
N VAL A 56 -4.47 7.42 -1.45
CA VAL A 56 -3.15 7.71 -2.03
C VAL A 56 -3.12 9.13 -2.62
N ASN A 57 -4.19 9.57 -3.27
CA ASN A 57 -4.30 10.93 -3.81
C ASN A 57 -4.19 11.99 -2.71
N SER A 58 -4.95 11.85 -1.61
CA SER A 58 -4.87 12.81 -0.50
C SER A 58 -3.50 12.81 0.18
N LEU A 59 -2.81 11.68 0.23
CA LEU A 59 -1.43 11.57 0.69
C LEU A 59 -0.47 12.39 -0.19
N PHE A 60 -0.51 12.16 -1.49
CA PHE A 60 0.44 12.75 -2.43
C PHE A 60 0.16 14.21 -2.78
N ASN A 61 -1.03 14.70 -2.55
CA ASN A 61 -1.37 16.09 -2.76
C ASN A 61 -1.37 16.92 -1.46
N LEU A 62 -1.12 16.27 -0.31
CA LEU A 62 -1.07 16.92 1.01
C LEU A 62 -2.38 17.66 1.32
N ASP A 63 -3.50 17.13 0.85
CA ASP A 63 -4.80 17.75 0.94
C ASP A 63 -5.77 16.86 1.71
N ASP A 64 -6.15 17.31 2.90
CA ASP A 64 -7.09 16.63 3.78
C ASP A 64 -8.55 16.72 3.29
N SER A 65 -8.84 17.63 2.36
CA SER A 65 -10.19 17.95 1.92
C SER A 65 -10.56 17.34 0.56
N VAL A 66 -9.65 16.58 -0.07
CA VAL A 66 -9.91 16.05 -1.42
C VAL A 66 -11.09 15.08 -1.43
N SER A 67 -12.27 15.63 -1.66
CA SER A 67 -13.48 14.91 -2.03
C SER A 67 -13.56 14.85 -3.56
N ILE A 68 -12.72 14.01 -4.17
CA ILE A 68 -12.84 13.77 -5.61
C ILE A 68 -13.79 12.60 -5.78
N SER A 69 -14.96 12.88 -6.34
CA SER A 69 -16.03 11.91 -6.51
C SER A 69 -15.86 11.00 -7.74
N ASN A 70 -14.82 11.23 -8.55
CA ASN A 70 -14.58 10.50 -9.78
C ASN A 70 -13.17 9.92 -9.82
N TYR A 71 -13.08 8.61 -10.07
CA TYR A 71 -11.82 7.86 -10.11
C TYR A 71 -10.80 8.44 -11.10
N ILE A 72 -11.22 8.80 -12.32
CA ILE A 72 -10.32 9.34 -13.36
C ILE A 72 -9.77 10.70 -12.96
N TYR A 73 -10.59 11.57 -12.38
CA TYR A 73 -10.08 12.85 -11.87
C TYR A 73 -9.09 12.64 -10.71
N ALA A 74 -9.33 11.62 -9.86
CA ALA A 74 -8.43 11.29 -8.78
C ALA A 74 -7.06 10.82 -9.29
N THR A 75 -7.02 9.98 -10.33
CA THR A 75 -5.77 9.51 -10.94
C THR A 75 -5.04 10.63 -11.69
N ASP A 76 -5.74 11.49 -12.42
CA ASP A 76 -5.16 12.67 -13.08
C ASP A 76 -4.57 13.67 -12.05
N TYR A 77 -5.24 13.84 -10.92
CA TYR A 77 -4.75 14.72 -9.85
C TYR A 77 -3.55 14.11 -9.12
N LEU A 78 -3.52 12.79 -8.95
CA LEU A 78 -2.38 12.05 -8.39
C LEU A 78 -1.13 12.18 -9.28
N ASP A 79 -1.30 12.13 -10.60
CA ASP A 79 -0.21 12.33 -11.56
C ASP A 79 0.37 13.75 -11.50
N LYS A 80 -0.35 14.70 -10.93
CA LYS A 80 0.11 16.09 -10.70
C LYS A 80 0.70 16.32 -9.31
N SER A 81 0.91 15.29 -8.50
CA SER A 81 1.30 15.33 -7.08
C SER A 81 2.15 16.53 -6.67
N HIS A 82 1.68 17.24 -5.67
CA HIS A 82 2.39 18.38 -5.09
C HIS A 82 3.56 17.94 -4.23
N TRP A 83 3.43 16.83 -3.51
CA TRP A 83 4.48 16.34 -2.63
C TRP A 83 5.68 15.81 -3.39
N VAL A 84 5.47 15.03 -4.46
CA VAL A 84 6.58 14.56 -5.31
C VAL A 84 7.35 15.74 -5.89
N LYS A 85 6.64 16.72 -6.46
CA LYS A 85 7.27 17.94 -7.02
C LYS A 85 8.04 18.74 -5.96
N HIS A 86 7.54 18.78 -4.73
CA HIS A 86 8.25 19.42 -3.61
C HIS A 86 9.54 18.66 -3.29
N LEU A 87 9.48 17.34 -3.14
CA LEU A 87 10.64 16.51 -2.85
C LEU A 87 11.72 16.63 -3.95
N GLU A 88 11.34 16.63 -5.21
CA GLU A 88 12.28 16.81 -6.32
C GLU A 88 12.96 18.18 -6.29
N LYS A 89 12.21 19.23 -5.99
CA LYS A 89 12.78 20.59 -5.78
C LYS A 89 13.75 20.65 -4.62
N THR A 90 13.59 19.81 -3.62
CA THR A 90 14.51 19.69 -2.47
C THR A 90 15.65 18.71 -2.71
N GLY A 91 15.75 18.16 -3.92
CA GLY A 91 16.88 17.34 -4.36
C GLY A 91 16.67 15.84 -4.30
N TYR A 92 15.48 15.36 -3.96
CA TYR A 92 15.16 13.93 -4.00
C TYR A 92 14.99 13.41 -5.43
N LYS A 93 15.34 12.14 -5.64
CA LYS A 93 14.91 11.35 -6.79
C LYS A 93 13.71 10.51 -6.38
N PHE A 94 12.59 10.61 -7.10
CA PHE A 94 11.41 9.76 -6.86
C PHE A 94 11.46 8.50 -7.72
N ILE A 95 11.17 7.34 -7.12
CA ILE A 95 11.08 6.04 -7.78
C ILE A 95 9.69 5.47 -7.52
N ASN A 96 8.89 5.40 -8.57
CA ASN A 96 7.51 4.94 -8.54
C ASN A 96 7.43 3.43 -8.82
N LEU A 97 7.10 2.62 -7.81
CA LEU A 97 6.81 1.19 -7.94
C LEU A 97 5.31 0.95 -7.63
N ASP A 98 4.44 1.56 -8.43
CA ASP A 98 2.98 1.52 -8.32
C ASP A 98 2.33 1.21 -9.66
N PHE A 99 1.03 0.94 -9.65
CA PHE A 99 0.17 0.86 -10.83
C PHE A 99 -0.51 2.21 -11.14
N PHE A 100 -0.27 3.25 -10.37
CA PHE A 100 -0.67 4.64 -10.66
C PHE A 100 0.49 5.45 -11.24
N ASN A 101 0.18 6.39 -12.15
CA ASN A 101 1.08 7.50 -12.44
C ASN A 101 1.08 8.45 -11.24
N ILE A 102 2.25 8.87 -10.77
CA ILE A 102 2.37 9.73 -9.58
C ILE A 102 3.36 10.85 -9.85
N GLY A 103 2.91 12.10 -9.80
CA GLY A 103 3.78 13.27 -9.90
C GLY A 103 4.52 13.44 -11.23
N GLY A 104 3.99 12.91 -12.33
CA GLY A 104 4.65 12.89 -13.64
C GLY A 104 5.54 11.65 -13.85
N HIS A 105 5.63 10.75 -12.87
CA HIS A 105 6.36 9.49 -13.01
C HIS A 105 5.40 8.37 -13.43
N PRO A 106 5.70 7.65 -14.52
CA PRO A 106 4.81 6.62 -15.03
C PRO A 106 4.66 5.47 -14.04
N LYS A 107 3.52 4.82 -14.07
CA LYS A 107 3.26 3.57 -13.37
C LYS A 107 4.29 2.51 -13.76
N PHE A 108 4.75 1.75 -12.79
CA PHE A 108 5.71 0.67 -13.01
C PHE A 108 5.07 -0.55 -13.70
N SER A 109 3.81 -0.85 -13.39
CA SER A 109 3.11 -1.98 -13.97
C SER A 109 1.63 -1.64 -14.19
N TYR A 110 1.13 -1.96 -15.36
CA TYR A 110 -0.28 -1.81 -15.68
C TYR A 110 -1.11 -2.89 -14.99
N LEU A 111 -2.21 -2.49 -14.35
CA LEU A 111 -3.24 -3.37 -13.85
C LEU A 111 -4.58 -2.97 -14.50
N ARG A 112 -5.10 -3.83 -15.35
CA ARG A 112 -6.25 -3.54 -16.19
C ARG A 112 -7.53 -3.14 -15.44
N ILE A 113 -7.73 -3.69 -14.25
CA ILE A 113 -8.90 -3.36 -13.41
C ILE A 113 -8.79 -1.97 -12.77
N PHE A 114 -7.63 -1.32 -12.86
CA PHE A 114 -7.39 0.04 -12.40
C PHE A 114 -7.06 0.93 -13.59
N SER A 115 -8.04 1.08 -14.50
CA SER A 115 -7.91 1.94 -15.67
C SER A 115 -7.90 3.41 -15.26
N ASP A 116 -6.85 4.14 -15.57
CA ASP A 116 -6.63 5.53 -15.15
C ASP A 116 -7.09 6.57 -16.19
N ASN A 117 -7.68 6.14 -17.30
CA ASN A 117 -8.29 7.03 -18.28
C ASN A 117 -9.52 6.42 -18.95
N TYR A 118 -10.34 7.26 -19.61
CA TYR A 118 -11.58 6.81 -20.25
C TYR A 118 -11.36 5.82 -21.39
N THR A 119 -10.30 5.97 -22.15
CA THR A 119 -9.95 5.05 -23.25
C THR A 119 -9.69 3.65 -22.73
N ASP A 120 -8.87 3.53 -21.67
CA ASP A 120 -8.60 2.26 -21.01
C ASP A 120 -9.86 1.64 -20.41
N GLN A 121 -10.76 2.45 -19.84
CA GLN A 121 -12.05 1.96 -19.31
C GLN A 121 -12.95 1.40 -20.42
N ILE A 122 -13.04 2.09 -21.57
CA ILE A 122 -13.80 1.62 -22.71
C ILE A 122 -13.19 0.32 -23.25
N ILE A 123 -11.89 0.28 -23.40
CA ILE A 123 -11.18 -0.93 -23.85
C ILE A 123 -11.40 -2.06 -22.84
N ALA A 124 -11.22 -1.81 -21.54
CA ALA A 124 -11.43 -2.81 -20.49
C ALA A 124 -12.85 -3.38 -20.45
N GLY A 125 -13.87 -2.57 -20.78
CA GLY A 125 -15.26 -2.99 -20.89
C GLY A 125 -15.64 -3.60 -22.25
N SER A 126 -14.73 -3.67 -23.22
CA SER A 126 -15.04 -4.17 -24.56
C SER A 126 -15.11 -5.69 -24.64
N MET A 127 -15.92 -6.21 -25.59
CA MET A 127 -15.98 -7.64 -25.87
C MET A 127 -14.63 -8.23 -26.33
N PHE A 128 -13.79 -7.43 -26.97
CA PHE A 128 -12.44 -7.82 -27.37
C PHE A 128 -11.58 -8.20 -26.16
N VAL A 129 -11.68 -7.44 -25.12
CA VAL A 129 -10.98 -7.68 -23.86
C VAL A 129 -11.53 -8.90 -23.13
N TRP A 130 -12.85 -9.10 -23.13
CA TRP A 130 -13.47 -10.32 -22.60
C TRP A 130 -12.94 -11.58 -23.34
N ILE A 131 -12.76 -11.50 -24.67
CA ILE A 131 -12.13 -12.57 -25.45
C ILE A 131 -10.68 -12.78 -25.03
N LEU A 132 -9.89 -11.72 -24.89
CA LEU A 132 -8.50 -11.82 -24.47
C LEU A 132 -8.35 -12.38 -23.05
N ASP A 133 -9.29 -12.11 -22.15
CA ASP A 133 -9.28 -12.67 -20.80
C ASP A 133 -9.58 -14.17 -20.77
N ASN A 134 -10.47 -14.61 -21.65
CA ASN A 134 -10.76 -16.03 -21.79
C ASN A 134 -9.64 -16.79 -22.49
N LEU A 135 -8.81 -16.09 -23.29
CA LEU A 135 -7.63 -16.67 -23.96
C LEU A 135 -6.36 -16.56 -23.09
N ASN A 136 -6.28 -15.57 -22.21
CA ASN A 136 -5.17 -15.40 -21.28
C ASN A 136 -5.45 -16.14 -19.96
N GLU A 137 -4.65 -17.16 -19.69
CA GLU A 137 -4.70 -17.96 -18.44
C GLU A 137 -4.22 -17.18 -17.20
N ASP A 138 -4.19 -15.84 -17.22
CA ASP A 138 -3.76 -15.06 -16.05
C ASP A 138 -4.83 -15.01 -14.97
N LYS A 139 -4.93 -16.10 -14.24
CA LYS A 139 -5.88 -16.24 -13.11
C LYS A 139 -5.43 -15.49 -11.84
N MET A 140 -4.23 -14.87 -11.83
CA MET A 140 -3.64 -14.27 -10.63
C MET A 140 -2.93 -12.95 -10.91
N PRO A 141 -3.61 -11.92 -11.45
CA PRO A 141 -2.96 -10.67 -11.87
C PRO A 141 -2.32 -9.93 -10.71
N PHE A 142 -2.93 -9.92 -9.52
CA PHE A 142 -2.39 -9.24 -8.33
C PHE A 142 -1.17 -9.94 -7.76
N ASP A 143 -1.17 -11.27 -7.71
CA ASP A 143 0.01 -12.01 -7.25
C ASP A 143 1.21 -11.76 -8.17
N ARG A 144 1.00 -11.83 -9.49
CA ARG A 144 2.05 -11.52 -10.48
C ARG A 144 2.54 -10.07 -10.36
N TYR A 145 1.64 -9.13 -10.16
CA TYR A 145 1.99 -7.73 -9.89
C TYR A 145 2.88 -7.63 -8.66
N ASN A 146 2.46 -8.20 -7.52
CA ASN A 146 3.23 -8.17 -6.28
C ASN A 146 4.64 -8.76 -6.46
N GLN A 147 4.78 -9.89 -7.17
CA GLN A 147 6.10 -10.50 -7.43
C GLN A 147 6.99 -9.58 -8.28
N LYS A 148 6.44 -8.90 -9.30
CA LYS A 148 7.19 -7.92 -10.10
C LYS A 148 7.66 -6.73 -9.25
N ILE A 149 6.79 -6.18 -8.40
CA ILE A 149 7.12 -5.06 -7.50
C ILE A 149 8.22 -5.46 -6.52
N ILE A 150 8.09 -6.62 -5.86
CA ILE A 150 9.10 -7.13 -4.91
C ILE A 150 10.45 -7.29 -5.59
N SER A 151 10.47 -7.86 -6.81
CA SER A 151 11.71 -8.03 -7.58
C SER A 151 12.32 -6.68 -7.97
N ALA A 152 11.51 -5.74 -8.44
CA ALA A 152 11.96 -4.39 -8.80
C ALA A 152 12.48 -3.63 -7.57
N PHE A 153 11.78 -3.71 -6.45
CA PHE A 153 12.21 -3.11 -5.18
C PHE A 153 13.60 -3.59 -4.79
N LYS A 154 13.82 -4.90 -4.82
CA LYS A 154 15.14 -5.49 -4.52
C LYS A 154 16.24 -4.91 -5.41
N GLN A 155 15.98 -4.69 -6.70
CA GLN A 155 16.96 -4.04 -7.59
C GLN A 155 17.18 -2.58 -7.21
N LYS A 156 16.10 -1.81 -6.96
CA LYS A 156 16.16 -0.37 -6.71
C LYS A 156 16.86 0.00 -5.40
N VAL A 157 16.76 -0.80 -4.35
CA VAL A 157 17.43 -0.52 -3.07
C VAL A 157 18.95 -0.69 -3.12
N TYR A 158 19.49 -1.41 -4.13
CA TYR A 158 20.92 -1.57 -4.36
C TYR A 158 21.48 -0.61 -5.42
N GLU A 159 20.64 0.13 -6.14
CA GLU A 159 21.12 1.15 -7.07
C GLU A 159 21.81 2.29 -6.30
N LYS A 160 22.99 2.70 -6.79
CA LYS A 160 23.69 3.87 -6.23
C LYS A 160 23.09 5.14 -6.83
N HIS A 161 22.84 6.11 -5.99
CA HIS A 161 22.31 7.41 -6.39
C HIS A 161 23.18 8.53 -5.82
N ASP A 162 23.35 9.60 -6.59
CA ASP A 162 24.09 10.81 -6.17
C ASP A 162 23.23 11.73 -5.28
N LYS A 163 21.95 11.40 -5.13
CA LYS A 163 20.95 12.18 -4.40
C LYS A 163 20.13 11.23 -3.52
N PRO A 164 19.56 11.72 -2.41
CA PRO A 164 18.64 10.91 -1.63
C PRO A 164 17.45 10.48 -2.48
N VAL A 165 16.96 9.28 -2.25
CA VAL A 165 15.84 8.71 -3.00
C VAL A 165 14.59 8.59 -2.15
N PHE A 166 13.45 8.81 -2.78
CA PHE A 166 12.16 8.36 -2.26
C PHE A 166 11.67 7.17 -3.11
N ILE A 167 11.68 5.98 -2.51
CA ILE A 167 11.14 4.77 -3.15
C ILE A 167 9.73 4.56 -2.60
N TRP A 168 8.75 4.71 -3.47
CA TRP A 168 7.36 4.38 -3.21
C TRP A 168 7.05 2.99 -3.74
N VAL A 169 6.51 2.13 -2.88
CA VAL A 169 6.19 0.73 -3.21
C VAL A 169 4.76 0.45 -2.82
N HIS A 170 3.95 -0.04 -3.75
CA HIS A 170 2.56 -0.40 -3.50
C HIS A 170 2.34 -1.89 -3.76
N LEU A 171 1.95 -2.63 -2.73
CA LEU A 171 1.63 -4.06 -2.80
C LEU A 171 0.15 -4.28 -2.58
N LEU A 172 -0.48 -5.08 -3.43
CA LEU A 172 -1.87 -5.53 -3.30
C LEU A 172 -1.98 -6.72 -2.32
N ILE A 173 -1.43 -6.57 -1.12
CA ILE A 173 -1.44 -7.53 -0.03
C ILE A 173 -1.87 -6.76 1.23
N PRO A 174 -2.88 -7.23 1.96
CA PRO A 174 -3.68 -8.44 1.80
C PRO A 174 -5.02 -8.28 1.05
N HIS A 175 -5.11 -7.39 0.05
CA HIS A 175 -6.33 -7.20 -0.75
C HIS A 175 -6.79 -8.51 -1.44
N SER A 176 -8.09 -8.74 -1.47
CA SER A 176 -8.68 -9.89 -2.19
C SER A 176 -8.48 -9.77 -3.72
N PRO A 177 -8.37 -10.87 -4.48
CA PRO A 177 -8.44 -12.27 -4.04
C PRO A 177 -7.24 -12.71 -3.20
N PHE A 178 -7.50 -13.54 -2.19
CA PHE A 178 -6.46 -14.01 -1.27
C PHE A 178 -5.64 -15.15 -1.89
N PHE A 179 -4.69 -14.80 -2.74
CA PHE A 179 -3.97 -15.75 -3.59
C PHE A 179 -3.01 -16.67 -2.84
N ARG A 180 -2.51 -16.28 -1.67
CA ARG A 180 -1.54 -17.09 -0.93
C ARG A 180 -1.96 -17.32 0.52
N ASN A 181 -1.57 -18.50 1.03
CA ASN A 181 -1.68 -18.81 2.45
C ASN A 181 -0.48 -18.21 3.24
N ALA A 182 -0.48 -18.35 4.56
CA ALA A 182 0.56 -17.83 5.45
C ALA A 182 1.97 -18.33 5.13
N ASN A 183 2.10 -19.52 4.55
CA ASN A 183 3.39 -20.10 4.14
C ASN A 183 3.87 -19.59 2.77
N GLY A 184 3.02 -18.86 2.05
CA GLY A 184 3.29 -18.37 0.70
C GLY A 184 2.88 -19.34 -0.41
N ASP A 185 2.24 -20.46 -0.10
CA ASP A 185 1.69 -21.37 -1.09
C ASP A 185 0.45 -20.76 -1.73
N LEU A 186 0.21 -21.08 -3.00
CA LEU A 186 -0.97 -20.64 -3.71
C LEU A 186 -2.25 -21.29 -3.17
N ASN A 187 -3.26 -20.48 -2.90
CA ASN A 187 -4.59 -20.98 -2.57
C ASN A 187 -5.25 -21.59 -3.81
N LYS A 188 -5.73 -22.82 -3.68
CA LYS A 188 -6.43 -23.53 -4.77
C LYS A 188 -7.77 -22.86 -5.13
N SER A 189 -8.41 -22.24 -4.16
CA SER A 189 -9.70 -21.54 -4.29
C SER A 189 -9.66 -20.22 -3.50
N PRO A 190 -8.99 -19.19 -4.04
CA PRO A 190 -8.92 -17.92 -3.36
C PRO A 190 -10.30 -17.26 -3.30
N VAL A 191 -10.67 -16.73 -2.13
CA VAL A 191 -11.87 -15.91 -1.98
C VAL A 191 -11.67 -14.63 -2.79
N SER A 192 -12.51 -14.45 -3.82
CA SER A 192 -12.53 -13.27 -4.69
C SER A 192 -13.78 -12.41 -4.47
N ASP A 193 -14.92 -13.04 -4.19
CA ASP A 193 -16.17 -12.36 -3.84
C ASP A 193 -16.43 -12.46 -2.34
N ILE A 194 -16.07 -11.40 -1.65
CA ILE A 194 -16.22 -11.28 -0.19
C ILE A 194 -17.69 -11.26 0.25
N LYS A 195 -18.60 -10.76 -0.62
CA LYS A 195 -20.02 -10.59 -0.27
C LYS A 195 -20.78 -11.91 -0.28
N THR A 196 -20.41 -12.83 -1.14
CA THR A 196 -21.09 -14.13 -1.30
C THR A 196 -20.36 -15.29 -0.60
N SER A 197 -19.10 -15.08 -0.22
CA SER A 197 -18.32 -16.11 0.46
C SER A 197 -18.68 -16.24 1.95
N PRO A 198 -18.59 -17.45 2.54
CA PRO A 198 -18.78 -17.62 3.99
C PRO A 198 -17.83 -16.75 4.81
N ALA A 199 -18.34 -16.07 5.84
CA ALA A 199 -17.55 -15.17 6.68
C ALA A 199 -16.30 -15.84 7.29
N SER A 200 -16.41 -17.12 7.69
CA SER A 200 -15.27 -17.87 8.21
C SER A 200 -14.15 -18.05 7.19
N ALA A 201 -14.48 -18.33 5.92
CA ALA A 201 -13.51 -18.45 4.84
C ALA A 201 -12.84 -17.11 4.51
N VAL A 202 -13.61 -16.02 4.54
CA VAL A 202 -13.08 -14.65 4.35
C VAL A 202 -12.06 -14.32 5.46
N ILE A 203 -12.42 -14.55 6.73
CA ILE A 203 -11.54 -14.28 7.87
C ILE A 203 -10.27 -15.12 7.79
N GLU A 204 -10.41 -16.42 7.58
CA GLU A 204 -9.29 -17.36 7.50
C GLU A 204 -8.30 -16.97 6.38
N GLN A 205 -8.81 -16.76 5.18
CA GLN A 205 -7.93 -16.45 4.05
C GLN A 205 -7.34 -15.04 4.14
N TYR A 206 -8.08 -14.04 4.62
CA TYR A 206 -7.56 -12.70 4.84
C TYR A 206 -6.40 -12.71 5.86
N THR A 207 -6.60 -13.30 7.03
CA THR A 207 -5.57 -13.34 8.08
C THR A 207 -4.36 -14.19 7.68
N SER A 208 -4.59 -15.26 6.92
CA SER A 208 -3.53 -16.09 6.34
C SER A 208 -2.71 -15.31 5.30
N TYR A 209 -3.38 -14.59 4.39
CA TYR A 209 -2.70 -13.77 3.38
C TYR A 209 -1.99 -12.56 4.00
N LEU A 210 -2.55 -11.97 5.05
CA LEU A 210 -1.91 -10.93 5.85
C LEU A 210 -0.60 -11.45 6.49
N SER A 211 -0.63 -12.67 7.07
CA SER A 211 0.57 -13.30 7.63
C SER A 211 1.67 -13.53 6.56
N TYR A 212 1.28 -13.89 5.34
CA TYR A 212 2.21 -13.92 4.21
C TYR A 212 2.78 -12.52 3.91
N GLY A 213 1.92 -11.50 3.89
CA GLY A 213 2.33 -10.10 3.71
C GLY A 213 3.37 -9.66 4.76
N ASN A 214 3.19 -10.07 6.03
CA ASN A 214 4.15 -9.82 7.10
C ASN A 214 5.53 -10.40 6.77
N THR A 215 5.56 -11.63 6.28
CA THR A 215 6.80 -12.30 5.84
C THR A 215 7.44 -11.56 4.68
N VAL A 216 6.66 -11.09 3.71
CA VAL A 216 7.14 -10.29 2.57
C VAL A 216 7.76 -8.98 3.05
N VAL A 217 7.05 -8.23 3.90
CA VAL A 217 7.53 -6.95 4.45
C VAL A 217 8.85 -7.12 5.20
N LEU A 218 8.95 -8.13 6.07
CA LEU A 218 10.18 -8.38 6.82
C LEU A 218 11.35 -8.79 5.92
N LYS A 219 11.10 -9.57 4.86
CA LYS A 219 12.10 -9.88 3.83
C LYS A 219 12.53 -8.62 3.08
N MET A 220 11.58 -7.79 2.64
CA MET A 220 11.90 -6.54 1.97
C MET A 220 12.72 -5.61 2.86
N LEU A 221 12.38 -5.47 4.13
CA LEU A 221 13.14 -4.66 5.09
C LEU A 221 14.59 -5.15 5.23
N ASN A 222 14.80 -6.47 5.28
CA ASN A 222 16.14 -7.07 5.37
C ASN A 222 16.97 -6.90 4.08
N GLU A 223 16.33 -6.68 2.93
CA GLU A 223 17.01 -6.38 1.65
C GLU A 223 17.48 -4.93 1.55
N ILE A 224 17.01 -4.01 2.39
CA ILE A 224 17.42 -2.59 2.34
C ILE A 224 18.81 -2.44 2.95
N PRO A 225 19.85 -2.06 2.17
CA PRO A 225 21.17 -1.80 2.74
C PRO A 225 21.11 -0.65 3.74
N ASP A 226 21.78 -0.81 4.88
CA ASP A 226 21.88 0.24 5.92
C ASP A 226 20.54 0.88 6.30
N TRP A 227 19.48 0.09 6.33
CA TRP A 227 18.12 0.58 6.57
C TRP A 227 18.00 1.44 7.84
N LYS A 228 18.84 1.20 8.86
CA LYS A 228 18.85 1.98 10.10
C LYS A 228 19.26 3.45 9.91
N ASN A 229 19.85 3.78 8.78
CA ASN A 229 20.22 5.15 8.41
C ASN A 229 19.18 5.83 7.53
N LYS A 230 18.08 5.15 7.18
CA LYS A 230 17.03 5.61 6.28
C LYS A 230 15.74 5.87 7.03
N VAL A 231 14.82 6.59 6.41
CA VAL A 231 13.44 6.71 6.89
C VAL A 231 12.61 5.62 6.21
N ILE A 232 12.02 4.75 7.02
CA ILE A 232 11.21 3.64 6.52
C ILE A 232 9.77 3.81 7.04
N ILE A 233 8.81 3.80 6.13
CA ILE A 233 7.39 3.84 6.43
C ILE A 233 6.75 2.58 5.86
N ILE A 234 5.95 1.91 6.67
CA ILE A 234 5.13 0.78 6.27
C ILE A 234 3.71 1.13 6.68
N SER A 235 2.79 1.21 5.74
CA SER A 235 1.40 1.52 6.06
C SER A 235 0.42 0.79 5.15
N GLY A 236 -0.82 0.62 5.62
CA GLY A 236 -1.91 0.33 4.70
C GLY A 236 -2.44 1.64 4.10
N ASP A 237 -3.17 1.54 3.00
CA ASP A 237 -3.88 2.66 2.38
C ASP A 237 -5.23 2.92 3.05
N HIS A 238 -5.92 1.87 3.51
CA HIS A 238 -7.13 1.90 4.31
C HIS A 238 -7.28 0.60 5.14
N GLY A 239 -8.32 0.51 5.96
CA GLY A 239 -8.62 -0.67 6.77
C GLY A 239 -9.34 -1.76 5.98
N ALA A 240 -9.51 -2.92 6.60
CA ALA A 240 -10.30 -4.00 6.03
C ALA A 240 -11.78 -3.60 5.91
N ARG A 241 -12.34 -3.74 4.71
CA ARG A 241 -13.74 -3.37 4.40
C ARG A 241 -14.70 -4.53 4.49
N MET A 242 -14.18 -5.73 4.62
CA MET A 242 -14.94 -6.97 4.64
C MET A 242 -15.69 -7.18 5.95
N LEU A 243 -16.88 -7.74 5.84
CA LEU A 243 -17.71 -8.17 6.99
C LEU A 243 -18.15 -7.04 7.94
N ILE A 244 -18.08 -5.79 7.49
CA ILE A 244 -18.54 -4.61 8.24
C ILE A 244 -19.35 -3.68 7.33
N PRO A 245 -20.28 -2.86 7.89
CA PRO A 245 -21.07 -1.90 7.14
C PRO A 245 -20.21 -0.87 6.39
N ASP A 246 -20.79 -0.26 5.36
CA ASP A 246 -20.07 0.73 4.54
C ASP A 246 -19.73 2.02 5.29
N ASP A 247 -20.48 2.36 6.33
CA ASP A 247 -20.27 3.51 7.20
C ASP A 247 -19.39 3.22 8.44
N ASP A 248 -18.94 1.98 8.62
CA ASP A 248 -18.12 1.61 9.78
C ASP A 248 -16.76 2.30 9.75
N PRO A 249 -16.37 3.05 10.80
CA PRO A 249 -15.11 3.79 10.83
C PRO A 249 -13.86 2.90 10.79
N ARG A 250 -13.97 1.59 11.07
CA ARG A 250 -12.86 0.64 10.97
C ARG A 250 -12.38 0.44 9.54
N ARG A 251 -13.23 0.68 8.53
CA ARG A 251 -12.84 0.69 7.11
C ARG A 251 -11.70 1.65 6.80
N LYS A 252 -11.55 2.70 7.62
CA LYS A 252 -10.49 3.71 7.51
C LYS A 252 -9.39 3.54 8.56
N GLN A 253 -9.44 2.52 9.43
CA GLN A 253 -8.39 2.24 10.40
C GLN A 253 -7.36 1.31 9.78
N THR A 254 -6.21 1.85 9.46
CA THR A 254 -5.15 1.17 8.70
C THR A 254 -3.91 0.92 9.54
N PHE A 255 -3.12 -0.06 9.12
CA PHE A 255 -1.79 -0.31 9.67
C PHE A 255 -0.87 0.89 9.44
N GLY A 256 0.06 1.11 10.37
CA GLY A 256 1.11 2.10 10.20
C GLY A 256 2.29 1.82 11.12
N ALA A 257 3.49 1.90 10.56
CA ALA A 257 4.75 1.81 11.29
C ALA A 257 5.78 2.75 10.66
N ILE A 258 6.52 3.47 11.50
CA ILE A 258 7.55 4.40 11.05
C ILE A 258 8.84 4.12 11.80
N TYR A 259 9.93 3.98 11.06
CA TYR A 259 11.28 4.07 11.57
C TYR A 259 11.93 5.36 11.07
N TYR A 260 12.28 6.23 12.00
CA TYR A 260 12.94 7.49 11.69
C TYR A 260 14.05 7.72 12.72
N PRO A 261 15.33 7.53 12.34
CA PRO A 261 16.45 7.48 13.29
C PRO A 261 16.62 8.69 14.20
N SER A 262 16.15 9.86 13.77
CA SER A 262 16.33 11.13 14.50
C SER A 262 15.04 11.67 15.12
N MET A 263 13.91 10.94 15.04
CA MET A 263 12.63 11.43 15.50
C MET A 263 12.21 10.76 16.81
N ASP A 264 11.77 11.55 17.78
CA ASP A 264 11.20 11.03 19.02
C ASP A 264 9.84 10.37 18.72
N HIS A 265 9.62 9.19 19.31
CA HIS A 265 8.34 8.48 19.23
C HIS A 265 7.16 9.32 19.74
N LYS A 266 7.39 10.27 20.64
CA LYS A 266 6.35 11.22 21.10
C LYS A 266 5.85 12.13 19.99
N GLU A 267 6.71 12.53 19.05
CA GLU A 267 6.29 13.32 17.90
C GLU A 267 5.48 12.45 16.92
N LEU A 268 5.93 11.20 16.67
CA LEU A 268 5.20 10.25 15.85
C LEU A 268 3.81 9.94 16.40
N SER A 269 3.66 9.86 17.74
CA SER A 269 2.37 9.56 18.38
C SER A 269 1.28 10.62 18.17
N LYS A 270 1.65 11.84 17.72
CA LYS A 270 0.72 12.92 17.37
C LYS A 270 0.01 12.68 16.03
N ILE A 271 0.59 11.85 15.16
CA ILE A 271 0.04 11.51 13.86
C ILE A 271 -1.20 10.63 14.04
N LYS A 272 -2.31 11.04 13.48
CA LYS A 272 -3.59 10.30 13.54
C LYS A 272 -4.03 9.78 12.18
N TYR A 273 -3.58 10.43 11.10
CA TYR A 273 -3.92 10.07 9.74
C TYR A 273 -2.65 9.83 8.93
N MET A 274 -2.67 8.80 8.08
CA MET A 274 -1.56 8.48 7.17
C MET A 274 -1.15 9.72 6.35
N GLN A 275 -2.11 10.51 5.91
CA GLN A 275 -1.89 11.73 5.12
C GLN A 275 -1.17 12.85 5.89
N GLN A 276 -1.04 12.74 7.20
CA GLN A 276 -0.26 13.68 8.02
C GLN A 276 1.23 13.33 8.07
N ILE A 277 1.60 12.08 7.74
CA ILE A 277 3.00 11.61 7.84
C ILE A 277 3.96 12.53 7.07
N PRO A 278 3.70 12.95 5.82
CA PRO A 278 4.60 13.84 5.08
C PRO A 278 4.94 15.15 5.80
N PHE A 279 3.99 15.71 6.56
CA PHE A 279 4.20 16.95 7.31
C PHE A 279 5.15 16.79 8.51
N HIS A 280 5.39 15.57 8.96
CA HIS A 280 6.32 15.24 10.06
C HIS A 280 7.69 14.75 9.58
N LEU A 281 7.94 14.71 8.27
CA LEU A 281 9.21 14.26 7.69
C LEU A 281 10.22 15.39 7.45
N HIS A 282 10.20 16.44 8.21
CA HIS A 282 11.07 17.63 8.01
C HIS A 282 12.43 17.50 8.70
#